data_09a23edbda05244e7378d9dc97794e0d
#
_entry.id   09a23edbda05244e7378d9dc97794e0d
#
_cell.length_a   1.000
_cell.length_b   1.000
_cell.length_c   1.000
_cell.angle_alpha   90.00
_cell.angle_beta   90.00
_cell.angle_gamma   90.00
#
_symmetry.space_group_name_H-M   'P 1'
#
loop_
_entity.id
_entity.type
_entity.pdbx_description
1 polymer ?
#
loop_
_entity_poly.entity_id
_entity_poly.type
_entity_poly.pdbx_seq_one_letter_code
_entity_poly.pdbx_strand_id
1 'polypeptide(L)'
;MNHNRYVGVWVTADGYIRHELLANGRYDEARGTRKSAYQGSYRIEGDHILYCDDTGFSADGDFRDGVLYHAGMVLRREITH
;
A
#
# COMPACT_ATOMS: atom_id res chain seq x y z
N MET A 1 12.49 -2.79 17.07
CA MET A 1 12.44 -2.93 16.18
C MET A 1 11.29 -2.76 15.58
N ASN A 2 10.97 -2.26 14.90
CA ASN A 2 9.94 -2.04 14.41
C ASN A 2 9.55 -2.95 13.46
N HIS A 3 8.59 -3.49 13.57
CA HIS A 3 8.17 -4.36 12.70
C HIS A 3 7.00 -3.87 12.05
N ASN A 4 7.08 -3.65 10.80
CA ASN A 4 5.94 -3.29 10.03
C ASN A 4 5.31 -4.55 9.53
N ARG A 5 4.27 -4.95 10.20
CA ARG A 5 3.56 -6.19 9.85
C ARG A 5 2.76 -6.03 8.56
N TYR A 6 2.71 -4.84 8.01
CA TYR A 6 1.98 -4.59 6.78
C TYR A 6 2.87 -4.62 5.53
N VAL A 7 4.15 -4.90 5.68
CA VAL A 7 5.05 -5.07 4.55
C VAL A 7 4.53 -6.20 3.67
N GLY A 8 4.54 -5.98 2.37
CA GLY A 8 4.07 -6.94 1.39
C GLY A 8 3.29 -6.28 0.30
N VAL A 9 2.58 -7.06 -0.49
CA VAL A 9 1.81 -6.57 -1.62
C VAL A 9 0.33 -6.63 -1.28
N TRP A 10 -0.36 -5.53 -1.53
CA TRP A 10 -1.79 -5.38 -1.29
C TRP A 10 -2.45 -5.12 -2.65
N VAL A 11 -3.51 -5.85 -2.96
CA VAL A 11 -4.06 -5.84 -4.31
C VAL A 11 -5.59 -5.79 -4.27
N THR A 12 -6.19 -5.07 -5.20
CA THR A 12 -7.65 -5.05 -5.36
C THR A 12 -8.12 -6.40 -5.92
N ALA A 13 -9.41 -6.70 -5.74
CA ALA A 13 -9.94 -7.99 -6.14
C ALA A 13 -9.75 -8.26 -7.63
N ASP A 14 -9.81 -7.21 -8.46
CA ASP A 14 -9.63 -7.36 -9.90
C ASP A 14 -8.15 -7.36 -10.30
N GLY A 15 -7.24 -7.17 -9.33
CA GLY A 15 -5.81 -7.17 -9.60
C GLY A 15 -5.31 -5.89 -10.25
N TYR A 16 -6.15 -4.88 -10.44
CA TYR A 16 -5.76 -3.70 -11.20
C TYR A 16 -4.81 -2.80 -10.41
N ILE A 17 -5.06 -2.61 -9.13
CA ILE A 17 -4.22 -1.76 -8.28
C ILE A 17 -3.43 -2.65 -7.33
N ARG A 18 -2.12 -2.48 -7.31
CA ARG A 18 -1.23 -3.23 -6.42
C ARG A 18 -0.33 -2.25 -5.71
N HIS A 19 -0.36 -2.27 -4.37
CA HIS A 19 0.53 -1.46 -3.54
C HIS A 19 1.55 -2.39 -2.92
N GLU A 20 2.82 -2.18 -3.22
CA GLU A 20 3.88 -2.90 -2.54
C GLU A 20 4.44 -2.01 -1.45
N LEU A 21 4.30 -2.45 -0.20
CA LEU A 21 4.84 -1.72 0.96
C LEU A 21 6.16 -2.36 1.33
N LEU A 22 7.23 -1.60 1.20
CA LEU A 22 8.57 -2.12 1.42
C LEU A 22 9.01 -1.87 2.85
N ALA A 23 9.92 -2.70 3.34
CA ALA A 23 10.37 -2.62 4.73
C ALA A 23 11.12 -1.32 5.03
N ASN A 24 11.65 -0.66 4.00
CA ASN A 24 12.41 0.58 4.18
C ASN A 24 11.53 1.83 4.25
N GLY A 25 10.22 1.68 4.32
CA GLY A 25 9.31 2.83 4.38
C GLY A 25 8.93 3.40 3.03
N ARG A 26 9.26 2.71 1.95
CA ARG A 26 8.91 3.13 0.60
C ARG A 26 7.75 2.29 0.09
N TYR A 27 6.98 2.83 -0.84
CA TYR A 27 5.94 2.06 -1.49
C TYR A 27 6.03 2.23 -3.00
N ASP A 28 5.47 1.26 -3.71
CA ASP A 28 5.46 1.24 -5.16
C ASP A 28 4.06 0.78 -5.57
N GLU A 29 3.37 1.59 -6.34
CA GLU A 29 2.01 1.27 -6.78
C GLU A 29 2.01 0.97 -8.27
N ALA A 30 1.41 -0.17 -8.64
CA ALA A 30 1.19 -0.51 -10.04
C ALA A 30 -0.30 -0.39 -10.37
N ARG A 31 -0.61 -0.02 -11.60
CA ARG A 31 -1.98 0.09 -12.08
C ARG A 31 -2.08 -0.64 -13.41
N GLY A 32 -2.84 -1.74 -13.42
CA GLY A 32 -2.98 -2.57 -14.62
C GLY A 32 -1.63 -3.10 -15.04
N THR A 33 -1.21 -2.82 -16.25
CA THR A 33 0.09 -3.24 -16.76
C THR A 33 1.16 -2.19 -16.51
N ARG A 34 0.80 -1.04 -15.93
CA ARG A 34 1.75 0.04 -15.69
C ARG A 34 2.41 -0.18 -14.34
N LYS A 35 3.65 -0.59 -14.34
CA LYS A 35 4.42 -0.79 -13.13
C LYS A 35 4.94 0.53 -12.63
N SER A 36 5.07 0.65 -11.31
CA SER A 36 5.60 1.84 -10.66
C SER A 36 4.90 3.11 -11.13
N ALA A 37 3.57 3.04 -11.24
CA ALA A 37 2.78 4.20 -11.62
C ALA A 37 2.95 5.32 -10.61
N TYR A 38 3.08 4.96 -9.32
CA TYR A 38 3.34 5.92 -8.25
C TYR A 38 4.34 5.32 -7.29
N GLN A 39 5.25 6.12 -6.79
CA GLN A 39 6.22 5.69 -5.80
C GLN A 39 6.36 6.78 -4.76
N GLY A 40 6.68 6.41 -3.55
CA GLY A 40 6.86 7.37 -2.47
C GLY A 40 7.21 6.71 -1.17
N SER A 41 6.91 7.42 -0.09
CA SER A 41 7.13 6.95 1.28
C SER A 41 5.82 6.71 1.96
N TYR A 42 5.81 5.85 2.96
CA TYR A 42 4.62 5.66 3.77
C TYR A 42 5.01 5.56 5.23
N ARG A 43 4.05 5.80 6.09
CA ARG A 43 4.23 5.69 7.53
C ARG A 43 3.00 5.01 8.12
N ILE A 44 3.21 4.14 9.09
CA ILE A 44 2.12 3.45 9.77
C ILE A 44 1.99 4.04 11.17
N GLU A 45 0.77 4.42 11.53
CA GLU A 45 0.45 4.86 12.87
C GLU A 45 -0.71 4.01 13.37
N GLY A 46 -0.42 3.00 14.15
CA GLY A 46 -1.41 2.03 14.58
C GLY A 46 -1.87 1.22 13.37
N ASP A 47 -3.14 1.36 13.03
CA ASP A 47 -3.71 0.71 11.86
C ASP A 47 -3.98 1.71 10.74
N HIS A 48 -3.40 2.90 10.82
CA HIS A 48 -3.57 3.93 9.82
C HIS A 48 -2.30 4.06 9.00
N ILE A 49 -2.41 4.19 7.69
CA ILE A 49 -1.27 4.36 6.82
C ILE A 49 -1.35 5.73 6.16
N LEU A 50 -0.20 6.43 6.14
CA LEU A 50 -0.08 7.72 5.49
C LEU A 50 0.92 7.59 4.37
N TYR A 51 0.52 7.99 3.17
CA TYR A 51 1.36 7.95 1.99
C TYR A 51 1.77 9.35 1.59
N CYS A 52 2.99 9.47 1.09
CA CYS A 52 3.44 10.71 0.48
C CYS A 52 4.22 10.33 -0.77
N ASP A 53 3.70 10.63 -1.95
CA ASP A 53 4.39 10.23 -3.15
C ASP A 53 5.54 11.20 -3.44
N ASP A 54 6.42 10.81 -4.34
CA ASP A 54 7.62 11.58 -4.60
C ASP A 54 7.34 12.92 -5.30
N THR A 55 6.13 13.14 -5.77
CA THR A 55 5.74 14.42 -6.35
C THR A 55 5.07 15.33 -5.33
N GLY A 56 4.88 14.85 -4.09
CA GLY A 56 4.35 15.69 -3.01
C GLY A 56 2.89 15.50 -2.66
N PHE A 57 2.18 14.61 -3.37
CA PHE A 57 0.81 14.33 -3.02
C PHE A 57 0.76 13.40 -1.83
N SER A 58 -0.20 13.61 -0.94
CA SER A 58 -0.37 12.74 0.21
C SER A 58 -1.74 12.08 0.16
N ALA A 59 -1.83 10.94 0.79
CA ALA A 59 -3.06 10.19 0.89
C ALA A 59 -3.00 9.34 2.14
N ASP A 60 -4.09 8.70 2.51
CA ASP A 60 -4.08 7.84 3.68
C ASP A 60 -5.04 6.67 3.49
N GLY A 61 -4.96 5.73 4.41
CA GLY A 61 -5.85 4.58 4.42
C GLY A 61 -5.89 3.95 5.78
N ASP A 62 -6.70 2.92 5.92
CA ASP A 62 -6.86 2.20 7.17
C ASP A 62 -6.78 0.71 6.93
N PHE A 63 -6.12 0.01 7.86
CA PHE A 63 -6.14 -1.45 7.86
C PHE A 63 -7.18 -1.89 8.89
N ARG A 64 -8.09 -2.76 8.46
CA ARG A 64 -9.08 -3.34 9.36
C ARG A 64 -9.24 -4.81 9.02
N ASP A 65 -9.08 -5.66 10.01
CA ASP A 65 -9.25 -7.11 9.85
C ASP A 65 -8.44 -7.67 8.70
N GLY A 66 -7.22 -7.15 8.53
CA GLY A 66 -6.33 -7.64 7.47
C GLY A 66 -6.63 -7.11 6.09
N VAL A 67 -7.46 -6.06 6.00
CA VAL A 67 -7.86 -5.48 4.72
C VAL A 67 -7.46 -4.01 4.73
N LEU A 68 -6.91 -3.54 3.63
CA LEU A 68 -6.54 -2.14 3.47
C LEU A 68 -7.65 -1.40 2.75
N TYR A 69 -8.15 -0.34 3.38
CA TYR A 69 -9.16 0.53 2.79
C TYR A 69 -8.47 1.85 2.44
N HIS A 70 -8.45 2.18 1.16
CA HIS A 70 -7.72 3.34 0.68
C HIS A 70 -8.44 3.94 -0.52
N ALA A 71 -8.78 5.21 -0.43
CA ALA A 71 -9.36 5.98 -1.55
C ALA A 71 -10.58 5.29 -2.17
N GLY A 72 -11.44 4.71 -1.33
CA GLY A 72 -12.62 3.99 -1.80
C GLY A 72 -12.33 2.62 -2.35
N MET A 73 -11.07 2.20 -2.35
CA MET A 73 -10.69 0.87 -2.83
C MET A 73 -10.49 -0.07 -1.65
N VAL A 74 -10.67 -1.35 -1.90
CA VAL A 74 -10.45 -2.39 -0.91
C VAL A 74 -9.33 -3.27 -1.44
N LEU A 75 -8.23 -3.35 -0.70
CA LEU A 75 -7.08 -4.14 -1.09
C LEU A 75 -6.82 -5.21 -0.04
N ARG A 76 -6.46 -6.39 -0.49
CA ARG A 76 -6.12 -7.49 0.39
C ARG A 76 -4.71 -7.94 0.10
N ARG A 77 -4.09 -8.54 1.10
CA ARG A 77 -2.73 -9.01 0.95
C ARG A 77 -2.68 -10.08 -0.13
N GLU A 78 -1.76 -9.91 -1.06
CA GLU A 78 -1.55 -10.91 -2.08
C GLU A 78 -0.84 -12.09 -1.45
N ILE A 79 -1.37 -13.28 -1.69
CA ILE A 79 -0.77 -14.49 -1.17
C ILE A 79 -0.01 -15.14 -2.30
N THR A 80 1.28 -15.37 -2.07
CA THR A 80 2.11 -16.05 -3.06
C THR A 80 2.52 -17.39 -2.50
N HIS A 81 2.57 -18.38 -3.36
CA HIS A 81 2.94 -19.72 -2.95
C HIS A 81 4.24 -20.15 -3.61
#